data_44939930258a5927fee5ff276398a542
#
_entry.id   44939930258a5927fee5ff276398a542
#
_cell.length_a   1.000
_cell.length_b   1.000
_cell.length_c   1.000
_cell.angle_alpha   90.00
_cell.angle_beta   90.00
_cell.angle_gamma   90.00
#
_symmetry.space_group_name_H-M   'P 1'
#
loop_
_entity.id
_entity.type
_entity.pdbx_description
1 polymer ?
#
loop_
_entity_poly.entity_id
_entity_poly.type
_entity_poly.pdbx_seq_one_letter_code
_entity_poly.pdbx_strand_id
1 'polypeptide(L)'
;MTRKLAPGRLVIASHNAGKVREIRALLEPFGIEPVSAGDLGLPEPEETGTTFAENALLKAHASASASGLPALADDSGLEVAALGGRPGVYTADWAERQWFEGEPGRDWYMAMGKVEGLLAEQGPDVDRSACFVCTLALAWPDGHAEVFEGRAEGRLTWPPRGTLGFGYDPVFVPSGKTLTYAEIDPAEKQAISHRADAFAKLVAGVFDSFVTPDPSTGSGKA
;
A
#
# COMPACT_ATOMS: atom_id res chain seq x y z
N MET A 1 24.17 -6.43 1.66
CA MET A 1 23.68 -5.90 2.96
C MET A 1 22.69 -4.80 2.65
N THR A 2 21.51 -4.82 3.28
CA THR A 2 20.49 -3.78 3.10
C THR A 2 21.00 -2.44 3.62
N ARG A 3 20.84 -1.38 2.84
CA ARG A 3 21.29 -0.03 3.21
C ARG A 3 20.37 0.54 4.30
N LYS A 4 20.98 1.12 5.34
CA LYS A 4 20.24 1.76 6.42
C LYS A 4 19.76 3.15 6.03
N LEU A 5 18.55 3.51 6.51
CA LEU A 5 17.97 4.84 6.36
C LEU A 5 18.31 5.67 7.60
N ALA A 6 19.01 6.78 7.40
CA ALA A 6 19.27 7.73 8.47
C ALA A 6 18.00 8.52 8.83
N PRO A 7 17.85 8.96 10.10
CA PRO A 7 16.80 9.90 10.48
C PRO A 7 16.83 11.17 9.62
N GLY A 8 15.67 11.73 9.32
CA GLY A 8 15.57 12.92 8.51
C GLY A 8 14.36 12.92 7.59
N ARG A 9 14.42 13.74 6.54
CA ARG A 9 13.31 13.87 5.57
C ARG A 9 13.25 12.66 4.63
N LEU A 10 12.04 12.18 4.40
CA LEU A 10 11.72 11.08 3.47
C LEU A 10 10.55 11.50 2.60
N VAL A 11 10.69 11.39 1.28
CA VAL A 11 9.57 11.64 0.37
C VAL A 11 8.65 10.41 0.34
N ILE A 12 7.36 10.61 0.57
CA ILE A 12 6.33 9.62 0.24
C ILE A 12 5.94 9.85 -1.22
N ALA A 13 6.40 8.96 -2.10
CA ALA A 13 6.24 9.05 -3.55
C ALA A 13 4.83 8.58 -3.97
N SER A 14 3.81 9.30 -3.50
CA SER A 14 2.41 9.01 -3.81
C SER A 14 1.56 10.27 -3.80
N HIS A 15 0.57 10.34 -4.71
CA HIS A 15 -0.48 11.36 -4.75
C HIS A 15 -1.80 10.85 -4.15
N ASN A 16 -1.88 9.57 -3.79
CA ASN A 16 -3.04 8.99 -3.13
C ASN A 16 -3.05 9.37 -1.64
N ALA A 17 -3.97 10.26 -1.25
CA ALA A 17 -4.09 10.76 0.13
C ALA A 17 -4.32 9.64 1.17
N GLY A 18 -4.99 8.55 0.79
CA GLY A 18 -5.20 7.38 1.65
C GLY A 18 -3.87 6.69 1.98
N LYS A 19 -3.08 6.37 0.96
CA LYS A 19 -1.76 5.75 1.09
C LYS A 19 -0.80 6.66 1.87
N VAL A 20 -0.76 7.95 1.55
CA VAL A 20 0.11 8.93 2.25
C VAL A 20 -0.21 8.96 3.74
N ARG A 21 -1.48 8.98 4.12
CA ARG A 21 -1.90 8.97 5.53
C ARG A 21 -1.48 7.69 6.26
N GLU A 22 -1.69 6.52 5.64
CA GLU A 22 -1.31 5.23 6.22
C GLU A 22 0.22 5.13 6.40
N ILE A 23 1.00 5.53 5.39
CA ILE A 23 2.48 5.49 5.45
C ILE A 23 3.00 6.48 6.49
N ARG A 24 2.43 7.69 6.59
CA ARG A 24 2.81 8.66 7.63
C ARG A 24 2.63 8.10 9.03
N ALA A 25 1.49 7.47 9.31
CA ALA A 25 1.21 6.85 10.60
C ALA A 25 2.20 5.73 10.94
N LEU A 26 2.62 4.94 9.93
CA LEU A 26 3.62 3.90 10.11
C LEU A 26 5.04 4.45 10.36
N LEU A 27 5.39 5.61 9.79
CA LEU A 27 6.71 6.24 9.92
C LEU A 27 6.88 7.05 11.22
N GLU A 28 5.77 7.46 11.87
CA GLU A 28 5.79 8.33 13.06
C GLU A 28 6.74 7.86 14.17
N PRO A 29 6.81 6.56 14.54
CA PRO A 29 7.69 6.09 15.61
C PRO A 29 9.19 6.17 15.30
N PHE A 30 9.57 6.44 14.03
CA PHE A 30 10.95 6.25 13.55
C PHE A 30 11.78 7.53 13.41
N GLY A 31 11.27 8.66 13.89
CA GLY A 31 11.99 9.94 13.80
C GLY A 31 12.19 10.42 12.35
N ILE A 32 11.37 9.90 11.43
CA ILE A 32 11.34 10.31 10.03
C ILE A 32 10.38 11.49 9.87
N GLU A 33 10.79 12.49 9.09
CA GLU A 33 9.96 13.60 8.68
C GLU A 33 9.38 13.33 7.27
N PRO A 34 8.15 12.78 7.14
CA PRO A 34 7.60 12.42 5.86
C PRO A 34 7.04 13.65 5.14
N VAL A 35 7.43 13.82 3.87
CA VAL A 35 6.94 14.86 2.96
C VAL A 35 6.32 14.18 1.76
N SER A 36 5.09 14.50 1.34
CA SER A 36 4.50 13.87 0.16
C SER A 36 5.07 14.44 -1.15
N ALA A 37 5.08 13.63 -2.21
CA ALA A 37 5.45 14.08 -3.54
C ALA A 37 4.56 15.26 -4.00
N GLY A 38 3.26 15.22 -3.65
CA GLY A 38 2.32 16.31 -3.92
C GLY A 38 2.68 17.62 -3.20
N ASP A 39 3.09 17.56 -1.93
CA ASP A 39 3.53 18.74 -1.16
C ASP A 39 4.79 19.39 -1.78
N LEU A 40 5.61 18.58 -2.47
CA LEU A 40 6.81 19.05 -3.18
C LEU A 40 6.54 19.44 -4.63
N GLY A 41 5.31 19.31 -5.12
CA GLY A 41 4.95 19.59 -6.51
C GLY A 41 5.64 18.65 -7.52
N LEU A 42 6.02 17.44 -7.10
CA LEU A 42 6.65 16.46 -7.99
C LEU A 42 5.59 15.83 -8.90
N PRO A 43 5.91 15.61 -10.18
CA PRO A 43 5.00 14.92 -11.09
C PRO A 43 4.82 13.45 -10.68
N GLU A 44 3.64 12.90 -10.96
CA GLU A 44 3.40 11.47 -10.86
C GLU A 44 3.93 10.80 -12.13
N PRO A 45 4.90 9.87 -12.02
CA PRO A 45 5.40 9.18 -13.20
C PRO A 45 4.36 8.19 -13.72
N GLU A 46 4.34 7.96 -15.04
CA GLU A 46 3.52 6.92 -15.65
C GLU A 46 3.96 5.53 -15.18
N GLU A 47 3.03 4.72 -14.72
CA GLU A 47 3.28 3.36 -14.27
C GLU A 47 3.32 2.42 -15.49
N THR A 48 4.52 2.09 -15.96
CA THR A 48 4.76 1.24 -17.13
C THR A 48 5.20 -0.17 -16.78
N GLY A 49 5.36 -0.46 -15.49
CA GLY A 49 5.78 -1.78 -14.98
C GLY A 49 4.65 -2.81 -15.07
N THR A 50 5.03 -4.06 -15.17
CA THR A 50 4.14 -5.22 -15.21
C THR A 50 4.02 -5.93 -13.85
N THR A 51 4.81 -5.49 -12.87
CA THR A 51 4.81 -5.98 -11.49
C THR A 51 4.72 -4.82 -10.51
N PHE A 52 4.22 -5.10 -9.31
CA PHE A 52 4.19 -4.11 -8.23
C PHE A 52 5.59 -3.57 -7.90
N ALA A 53 6.62 -4.43 -7.95
CA ALA A 53 8.00 -4.04 -7.67
C ALA A 53 8.53 -3.04 -8.72
N GLU A 54 8.28 -3.28 -10.01
CA GLU A 54 8.68 -2.36 -11.09
C GLU A 54 8.03 -0.99 -10.92
N ASN A 55 6.71 -0.92 -10.67
CA ASN A 55 6.01 0.35 -10.49
C ASN A 55 6.44 1.07 -9.20
N ALA A 56 6.62 0.35 -8.08
CA ALA A 56 7.12 0.93 -6.85
C ALA A 56 8.53 1.53 -7.03
N LEU A 57 9.45 0.79 -7.68
CA LEU A 57 10.81 1.26 -7.99
C LEU A 57 10.79 2.50 -8.90
N LEU A 58 9.97 2.48 -9.95
CA LEU A 58 9.83 3.60 -10.88
C LEU A 58 9.42 4.87 -10.12
N LYS A 59 8.40 4.80 -9.28
CA LYS A 59 7.93 5.93 -8.47
C LYS A 59 8.96 6.41 -7.46
N ALA A 60 9.63 5.47 -6.76
CA ALA A 60 10.64 5.79 -5.76
C ALA A 60 11.85 6.49 -6.38
N HIS A 61 12.39 5.95 -7.48
CA HIS A 61 13.53 6.54 -8.20
C HIS A 61 13.21 7.92 -8.77
N ALA A 62 12.04 8.10 -9.39
CA ALA A 62 11.61 9.39 -9.92
C ALA A 62 11.58 10.45 -8.82
N SER A 63 10.96 10.12 -7.68
CA SER A 63 10.86 11.06 -6.55
C SER A 63 12.21 11.32 -5.87
N ALA A 64 13.06 10.29 -5.69
CA ALA A 64 14.37 10.45 -5.09
C ALA A 64 15.30 11.32 -5.95
N SER A 65 15.29 11.08 -7.27
CA SER A 65 16.08 11.86 -8.22
C SER A 65 15.64 13.32 -8.29
N ALA A 66 14.32 13.57 -8.32
CA ALA A 66 13.78 14.91 -8.44
C ALA A 66 13.94 15.75 -7.15
N SER A 67 13.82 15.11 -5.98
CA SER A 67 13.87 15.80 -4.69
C SER A 67 15.28 15.91 -4.09
N GLY A 68 16.20 15.04 -4.48
CA GLY A 68 17.51 14.88 -3.82
C GLY A 68 17.42 14.25 -2.42
N LEU A 69 16.27 13.66 -2.06
CA LEU A 69 16.00 13.01 -0.78
C LEU A 69 15.74 11.52 -0.98
N PRO A 70 15.92 10.66 0.03
CA PRO A 70 15.36 9.32 -0.01
C PRO A 70 13.86 9.37 -0.26
N ALA A 71 13.33 8.41 -1.04
CA ALA A 71 11.91 8.36 -1.37
C ALA A 71 11.36 6.94 -1.19
N LEU A 72 10.21 6.85 -0.53
CA LEU A 72 9.46 5.62 -0.32
C LEU A 72 8.21 5.63 -1.21
N ALA A 73 8.11 4.67 -2.09
CA ALA A 73 6.93 4.44 -2.91
C ALA A 73 6.18 3.18 -2.48
N ASP A 74 4.89 3.18 -2.70
CA ASP A 74 3.99 2.03 -2.55
C ASP A 74 3.35 1.72 -3.90
N ASP A 75 3.45 0.46 -4.31
CA ASP A 75 2.55 -0.10 -5.31
C ASP A 75 1.81 -1.28 -4.72
N SER A 76 0.47 -1.31 -4.90
CA SER A 76 -0.37 -2.27 -4.20
C SER A 76 -1.64 -2.56 -4.96
N GLY A 77 -2.11 -3.79 -4.83
CA GLY A 77 -3.32 -4.23 -5.51
C GLY A 77 -3.90 -5.50 -4.94
N LEU A 78 -4.97 -5.94 -5.59
CA LEU A 78 -5.70 -7.18 -5.29
C LEU A 78 -5.33 -8.24 -6.34
N GLU A 79 -4.87 -9.39 -5.88
CA GLU A 79 -4.72 -10.60 -6.69
C GLU A 79 -5.85 -11.56 -6.36
N VAL A 80 -6.53 -12.11 -7.39
CA VAL A 80 -7.60 -13.10 -7.24
C VAL A 80 -7.16 -14.40 -7.91
N ALA A 81 -7.08 -15.49 -7.15
CA ALA A 81 -6.51 -16.75 -7.60
C ALA A 81 -7.21 -17.30 -8.85
N ALA A 82 -8.55 -17.40 -8.83
CA ALA A 82 -9.33 -17.88 -9.96
C ALA A 82 -9.25 -16.99 -11.22
N LEU A 83 -8.78 -15.75 -11.08
CA LEU A 83 -8.59 -14.83 -12.20
C LEU A 83 -7.12 -14.78 -12.67
N GLY A 84 -6.27 -15.70 -12.23
CA GLY A 84 -4.86 -15.73 -12.59
C GLY A 84 -4.09 -14.52 -12.04
N GLY A 85 -4.44 -14.04 -10.85
CA GLY A 85 -3.83 -12.88 -10.19
C GLY A 85 -4.41 -11.53 -10.61
N ARG A 86 -5.36 -11.49 -11.56
CA ARG A 86 -6.01 -10.22 -11.93
C ARG A 86 -6.95 -9.72 -10.81
N PRO A 87 -7.15 -8.40 -10.65
CA PRO A 87 -6.59 -7.29 -11.43
C PRO A 87 -5.09 -7.04 -11.25
N GLY A 88 -4.45 -7.46 -10.14
CA GLY A 88 -3.02 -7.27 -9.94
C GLY A 88 -2.60 -5.80 -9.99
N VAL A 89 -1.58 -5.46 -10.75
CA VAL A 89 -1.10 -4.07 -10.92
C VAL A 89 -2.18 -3.13 -11.49
N TYR A 90 -3.16 -3.66 -12.22
CA TYR A 90 -4.28 -2.90 -12.79
C TYR A 90 -5.46 -2.70 -11.83
N THR A 91 -5.24 -2.92 -10.53
CA THR A 91 -6.27 -2.80 -9.48
C THR A 91 -6.97 -1.44 -9.51
N ALA A 92 -6.24 -0.35 -9.70
CA ALA A 92 -6.78 1.00 -9.78
C ALA A 92 -7.44 1.28 -11.14
N ASP A 93 -6.85 0.79 -12.23
CA ASP A 93 -7.34 0.99 -13.60
C ASP A 93 -8.74 0.37 -13.80
N TRP A 94 -9.00 -0.75 -13.13
CA TRP A 94 -10.33 -1.37 -13.20
C TRP A 94 -11.43 -0.51 -12.57
N ALA A 95 -11.07 0.45 -11.73
CA ALA A 95 -11.99 1.40 -11.12
C ALA A 95 -12.11 2.71 -11.91
N GLU A 96 -11.27 2.96 -12.91
CA GLU A 96 -11.30 4.21 -13.68
C GLU A 96 -12.57 4.31 -14.51
N ARG A 97 -13.26 5.45 -14.37
CA ARG A 97 -14.43 5.78 -15.20
C ARG A 97 -13.97 6.27 -16.58
N GLN A 98 -14.60 5.77 -17.62
CA GLN A 98 -14.42 6.34 -18.96
C GLN A 98 -15.06 7.73 -19.03
N TRP A 99 -14.44 8.63 -19.81
CA TRP A 99 -14.84 10.04 -19.97
C TRP A 99 -16.31 10.27 -20.38
N PHE A 100 -17.03 9.21 -20.79
CA PHE A 100 -18.41 9.30 -21.28
C PHE A 100 -19.47 9.21 -20.16
N GLU A 101 -19.09 8.88 -18.94
CA GLU A 101 -20.02 8.58 -17.83
C GLU A 101 -20.05 9.64 -16.72
N GLY A 102 -19.42 10.79 -16.91
CA GLY A 102 -19.40 11.88 -15.94
C GLY A 102 -17.97 12.35 -15.57
N GLU A 103 -17.81 12.94 -14.39
CA GLU A 103 -16.51 13.44 -13.95
C GLU A 103 -15.45 12.35 -13.84
N PRO A 104 -14.19 12.64 -14.22
CA PRO A 104 -13.10 11.68 -14.08
C PRO A 104 -12.94 11.26 -12.61
N GLY A 105 -12.74 9.96 -12.38
CA GLY A 105 -12.60 9.44 -11.03
C GLY A 105 -12.61 7.92 -11.01
N ARG A 106 -12.53 7.35 -9.80
CA ARG A 106 -12.55 5.91 -9.60
C ARG A 106 -13.90 5.46 -9.03
N ASP A 107 -14.51 4.47 -9.68
CA ASP A 107 -15.70 3.77 -9.22
C ASP A 107 -15.32 2.38 -8.71
N TRP A 108 -15.07 2.30 -7.42
CA TRP A 108 -14.68 1.04 -6.78
C TRP A 108 -15.80 0.01 -6.76
N TYR A 109 -17.08 0.46 -6.76
CA TYR A 109 -18.22 -0.47 -6.82
C TYR A 109 -18.29 -1.17 -8.19
N MET A 110 -18.06 -0.42 -9.26
CA MET A 110 -17.93 -0.97 -10.61
C MET A 110 -16.77 -1.98 -10.70
N ALA A 111 -15.61 -1.65 -10.13
CA ALA A 111 -14.45 -2.54 -10.12
C ALA A 111 -14.71 -3.85 -9.35
N MET A 112 -15.33 -3.75 -8.16
CA MET A 112 -15.76 -4.93 -7.39
C MET A 112 -16.76 -5.78 -8.17
N GLY A 113 -17.76 -5.15 -8.82
CA GLY A 113 -18.73 -5.82 -9.66
C GLY A 113 -18.12 -6.53 -10.87
N LYS A 114 -17.07 -5.93 -11.47
CA LYS A 114 -16.31 -6.56 -12.56
C LYS A 114 -15.60 -7.84 -12.09
N VAL A 115 -14.96 -7.81 -10.92
CA VAL A 115 -14.34 -9.00 -10.33
C VAL A 115 -15.39 -10.07 -10.07
N GLU A 116 -16.51 -9.71 -9.44
CA GLU A 116 -17.62 -10.66 -9.16
C GLU A 116 -18.20 -11.27 -10.42
N GLY A 117 -18.43 -10.47 -11.47
CA GLY A 117 -18.91 -10.95 -12.76
C GLY A 117 -18.01 -12.03 -13.35
N LEU A 118 -16.68 -11.78 -13.37
CA LEU A 118 -15.71 -12.74 -13.87
C LEU A 118 -15.62 -14.02 -13.03
N LEU A 119 -15.84 -13.93 -11.72
CA LEU A 119 -15.93 -15.10 -10.85
C LEU A 119 -17.22 -15.89 -11.12
N ALA A 120 -18.35 -15.21 -11.25
CA ALA A 120 -19.63 -15.83 -11.53
C ALA A 120 -19.66 -16.60 -12.85
N GLU A 121 -18.95 -16.13 -13.87
CA GLU A 121 -18.79 -16.83 -15.17
C GLU A 121 -18.10 -18.20 -15.03
N GLN A 122 -17.29 -18.42 -13.96
CA GLN A 122 -16.62 -19.69 -13.71
C GLN A 122 -17.47 -20.69 -12.92
N GLY A 123 -18.64 -20.27 -12.44
CA GLY A 123 -19.61 -21.12 -11.75
C GLY A 123 -19.66 -20.90 -10.24
N PRO A 124 -20.64 -21.57 -9.57
CA PRO A 124 -20.95 -21.30 -8.15
C PRO A 124 -19.85 -21.76 -7.18
N ASP A 125 -19.05 -22.74 -7.55
CA ASP A 125 -18.00 -23.33 -6.71
C ASP A 125 -16.61 -22.74 -7.02
N VAL A 126 -16.54 -21.58 -7.69
CA VAL A 126 -15.28 -20.92 -8.03
C VAL A 126 -14.47 -20.60 -6.79
N ASP A 127 -13.16 -20.80 -6.87
CA ASP A 127 -12.23 -20.39 -5.83
C ASP A 127 -12.26 -18.86 -5.66
N ARG A 128 -12.61 -18.40 -4.48
CA ARG A 128 -12.69 -16.99 -4.13
C ARG A 128 -11.49 -16.51 -3.35
N SER A 129 -10.41 -17.30 -3.30
CA SER A 129 -9.16 -16.91 -2.65
C SER A 129 -8.59 -15.68 -3.31
N ALA A 130 -8.18 -14.75 -2.49
CA ALA A 130 -7.61 -13.47 -2.92
C ALA A 130 -6.52 -13.03 -1.95
N CYS A 131 -5.63 -12.17 -2.45
CA CYS A 131 -4.55 -11.62 -1.68
C CYS A 131 -4.42 -10.12 -1.97
N PHE A 132 -4.37 -9.30 -0.95
CA PHE A 132 -3.83 -7.95 -1.11
C PHE A 132 -2.31 -8.00 -1.05
N VAL A 133 -1.67 -7.35 -2.02
CA VAL A 133 -0.22 -7.22 -2.11
C VAL A 133 0.15 -5.75 -1.97
N CYS A 134 1.21 -5.47 -1.22
CA CYS A 134 1.85 -4.16 -1.15
C CYS A 134 3.35 -4.34 -1.36
N THR A 135 3.90 -3.65 -2.33
CA THR A 135 5.34 -3.55 -2.51
C THR A 135 5.80 -2.14 -2.18
N LEU A 136 6.65 -2.03 -1.17
CA LEU A 136 7.34 -0.81 -0.80
C LEU A 136 8.72 -0.79 -1.45
N ALA A 137 9.05 0.29 -2.16
CA ALA A 137 10.38 0.54 -2.69
C ALA A 137 10.96 1.80 -2.02
N LEU A 138 12.11 1.67 -1.39
CA LEU A 138 12.88 2.77 -0.82
C LEU A 138 14.08 3.05 -1.71
N ALA A 139 14.13 4.21 -2.35
CA ALA A 139 15.22 4.62 -3.22
C ALA A 139 15.98 5.82 -2.66
N TRP A 140 17.27 5.86 -2.93
CA TRP A 140 18.17 6.98 -2.62
C TRP A 140 18.55 7.75 -3.90
N PRO A 141 18.95 9.02 -3.77
CA PRO A 141 19.32 9.84 -4.93
C PRO A 141 20.51 9.31 -5.74
N ASP A 142 21.32 8.43 -5.16
CA ASP A 142 22.46 7.80 -5.84
C ASP A 142 22.09 6.56 -6.68
N GLY A 143 20.80 6.25 -6.78
CA GLY A 143 20.27 5.15 -7.56
C GLY A 143 20.18 3.80 -6.82
N HIS A 144 20.64 3.73 -5.55
CA HIS A 144 20.41 2.53 -4.74
C HIS A 144 18.93 2.41 -4.37
N ALA A 145 18.40 1.18 -4.32
CA ALA A 145 17.06 0.92 -3.84
C ALA A 145 16.94 -0.42 -3.10
N GLU A 146 15.97 -0.48 -2.19
CA GLU A 146 15.57 -1.68 -1.45
C GLU A 146 14.07 -1.91 -1.65
N VAL A 147 13.63 -3.17 -1.75
CA VAL A 147 12.23 -3.53 -2.01
C VAL A 147 11.73 -4.50 -0.96
N PHE A 148 10.52 -4.26 -0.48
CA PHE A 148 9.86 -5.05 0.57
C PHE A 148 8.43 -5.34 0.18
N GLU A 149 8.08 -6.61 0.00
CA GLU A 149 6.73 -7.04 -0.32
C GLU A 149 6.02 -7.56 0.92
N GLY A 150 4.79 -7.11 1.12
CA GLY A 150 3.87 -7.62 2.13
C GLY A 150 2.58 -8.12 1.51
N ARG A 151 1.98 -9.12 2.15
CA ARG A 151 0.80 -9.82 1.66
C ARG A 151 -0.24 -9.94 2.77
N ALA A 152 -1.51 -9.87 2.39
CA ALA A 152 -2.62 -10.21 3.28
C ALA A 152 -3.54 -11.18 2.52
N GLU A 153 -3.49 -12.44 2.94
CA GLU A 153 -4.32 -13.49 2.37
C GLU A 153 -5.76 -13.39 2.88
N GLY A 154 -6.71 -13.77 2.04
CA GLY A 154 -8.11 -13.75 2.38
C GLY A 154 -8.97 -14.35 1.29
N ARG A 155 -10.24 -13.97 1.29
CA ARG A 155 -11.22 -14.40 0.29
C ARG A 155 -12.18 -13.28 -0.05
N LEU A 156 -12.75 -13.35 -1.24
CA LEU A 156 -13.78 -12.41 -1.66
C LEU A 156 -15.16 -12.86 -1.21
N THR A 157 -15.97 -11.89 -0.84
CA THR A 157 -17.40 -12.03 -0.52
C THR A 157 -18.25 -11.15 -1.44
N TRP A 158 -19.51 -11.52 -1.62
CA TRP A 158 -20.50 -10.71 -2.34
C TRP A 158 -21.85 -10.84 -1.64
N PRO A 159 -22.68 -9.78 -1.54
CA PRO A 159 -22.38 -8.40 -1.95
C PRO A 159 -21.36 -7.69 -1.06
N PRO A 160 -20.85 -6.48 -1.47
CA PRO A 160 -19.97 -5.64 -0.66
C PRO A 160 -20.58 -5.31 0.71
N ARG A 161 -19.76 -5.33 1.77
CA ARG A 161 -20.18 -5.06 3.16
C ARG A 161 -19.25 -4.05 3.82
N GLY A 162 -19.81 -3.20 4.67
CA GLY A 162 -19.09 -2.14 5.39
C GLY A 162 -18.89 -0.88 4.54
N THR A 163 -18.39 0.17 5.20
CA THR A 163 -18.21 1.51 4.60
C THR A 163 -16.87 2.13 4.93
N LEU A 164 -16.03 1.41 5.69
CA LEU A 164 -14.70 1.88 6.06
C LEU A 164 -13.67 1.54 4.98
N GLY A 165 -12.53 2.23 5.03
CA GLY A 165 -11.42 1.96 4.12
C GLY A 165 -11.63 2.52 2.71
N PHE A 166 -11.09 1.82 1.72
CA PHE A 166 -11.16 2.21 0.29
C PHE A 166 -10.90 1.00 -0.63
N GLY A 167 -11.13 1.18 -1.92
CA GLY A 167 -10.83 0.17 -2.92
C GLY A 167 -11.72 -1.07 -2.80
N TYR A 168 -11.11 -2.23 -2.74
CA TYR A 168 -11.78 -3.52 -2.64
C TYR A 168 -12.04 -3.98 -1.18
N ASP A 169 -11.80 -3.13 -0.19
CA ASP A 169 -12.04 -3.43 1.23
C ASP A 169 -13.44 -4.01 1.52
N PRO A 170 -14.53 -3.50 0.88
CA PRO A 170 -15.89 -4.01 1.14
C PRO A 170 -16.17 -5.44 0.70
N VAL A 171 -15.32 -6.01 -0.15
CA VAL A 171 -15.48 -7.41 -0.62
C VAL A 171 -14.38 -8.33 -0.11
N PHE A 172 -13.37 -7.84 0.60
CA PHE A 172 -12.25 -8.64 1.06
C PHE A 172 -12.38 -9.03 2.54
N VAL A 173 -12.46 -10.32 2.81
CA VAL A 173 -12.46 -10.92 4.14
C VAL A 173 -11.08 -11.52 4.40
N PRO A 174 -10.26 -10.93 5.30
CA PRO A 174 -8.93 -11.43 5.58
C PRO A 174 -8.97 -12.80 6.27
N SER A 175 -7.93 -13.60 6.09
CA SER A 175 -7.81 -14.92 6.70
C SER A 175 -7.98 -14.88 8.22
N GLY A 176 -8.76 -15.83 8.76
CA GLY A 176 -9.07 -15.89 10.19
C GLY A 176 -10.13 -14.91 10.68
N LYS A 177 -10.73 -14.10 9.79
CA LYS A 177 -11.81 -13.18 10.11
C LYS A 177 -13.12 -13.56 9.39
N THR A 178 -14.22 -12.95 9.86
CA THR A 178 -15.55 -13.07 9.23
C THR A 178 -16.05 -11.74 8.68
N LEU A 179 -15.45 -10.65 9.13
CA LEU A 179 -15.73 -9.28 8.70
C LEU A 179 -14.83 -8.91 7.53
N THR A 180 -15.31 -8.06 6.64
CA THR A 180 -14.51 -7.47 5.57
C THR A 180 -13.58 -6.38 6.12
N TYR A 181 -12.57 -5.98 5.36
CA TYR A 181 -11.75 -4.82 5.73
C TYR A 181 -12.54 -3.52 5.88
N ALA A 182 -13.69 -3.40 5.22
CA ALA A 182 -14.58 -2.24 5.38
C ALA A 182 -15.54 -2.34 6.59
N GLU A 183 -15.57 -3.47 7.29
CA GLU A 183 -16.30 -3.67 8.53
C GLU A 183 -15.38 -3.67 9.77
N ILE A 184 -14.08 -3.94 9.60
CA ILE A 184 -13.09 -4.00 10.67
C ILE A 184 -12.68 -2.57 11.09
N ASP A 185 -12.44 -2.39 12.38
CA ASP A 185 -11.89 -1.13 12.90
C ASP A 185 -10.59 -0.73 12.16
N PRO A 186 -10.41 0.56 11.80
CA PRO A 186 -9.25 1.00 11.05
C PRO A 186 -7.91 0.68 11.70
N ALA A 187 -7.80 0.73 13.03
CA ALA A 187 -6.55 0.39 13.74
C ALA A 187 -6.27 -1.13 13.67
N GLU A 188 -7.31 -1.96 13.79
CA GLU A 188 -7.19 -3.41 13.61
C GLU A 188 -6.80 -3.74 12.17
N LYS A 189 -7.47 -3.14 11.17
CA LYS A 189 -7.10 -3.30 9.76
C LYS A 189 -5.63 -2.92 9.53
N GLN A 190 -5.19 -1.77 10.07
CA GLN A 190 -3.82 -1.30 9.95
C GLN A 190 -2.82 -2.36 10.43
N ALA A 191 -3.11 -3.05 11.54
CA ALA A 191 -2.23 -4.04 12.14
C ALA A 191 -2.09 -5.34 11.31
N ILE A 192 -3.11 -5.70 10.52
CA ILE A 192 -3.17 -6.97 9.78
C ILE A 192 -3.10 -6.78 8.25
N SER A 193 -2.83 -5.58 7.78
CA SER A 193 -2.84 -5.27 6.35
C SER A 193 -1.54 -5.72 5.65
N HIS A 194 -1.65 -5.92 4.34
CA HIS A 194 -0.52 -6.13 3.43
C HIS A 194 0.55 -5.03 3.55
N ARG A 195 0.12 -3.76 3.78
CA ARG A 195 1.03 -2.62 3.96
C ARG A 195 1.76 -2.70 5.30
N ALA A 196 1.11 -3.15 6.37
CA ALA A 196 1.77 -3.37 7.66
C ALA A 196 2.83 -4.47 7.57
N ASP A 197 2.55 -5.56 6.86
CA ASP A 197 3.52 -6.65 6.64
C ASP A 197 4.73 -6.15 5.82
N ALA A 198 4.51 -5.43 4.71
CA ALA A 198 5.57 -4.82 3.92
C ALA A 198 6.41 -3.84 4.77
N PHE A 199 5.74 -3.03 5.58
CA PHE A 199 6.39 -2.04 6.43
C PHE A 199 7.21 -2.69 7.55
N ALA A 200 6.74 -3.77 8.17
CA ALA A 200 7.51 -4.51 9.15
C ALA A 200 8.81 -5.07 8.57
N LYS A 201 8.77 -5.58 7.34
CA LYS A 201 9.96 -6.04 6.59
C LYS A 201 10.91 -4.88 6.27
N LEU A 202 10.38 -3.73 5.84
CA LEU A 202 11.16 -2.51 5.63
C LEU A 202 11.86 -2.09 6.92
N VAL A 203 11.14 -2.02 8.05
CA VAL A 203 11.71 -1.65 9.35
C VAL A 203 12.85 -2.58 9.74
N ALA A 204 12.65 -3.89 9.64
CA ALA A 204 13.69 -4.87 9.95
C ALA A 204 14.92 -4.75 9.03
N GLY A 205 14.72 -4.32 7.78
CA GLY A 205 15.78 -4.15 6.79
C GLY A 205 16.57 -2.84 6.95
N VAL A 206 15.87 -1.70 7.02
CA VAL A 206 16.50 -0.38 6.80
C VAL A 206 16.67 0.46 8.06
N PHE A 207 15.95 0.18 9.15
CA PHE A 207 16.18 0.85 10.41
C PHE A 207 17.13 0.04 11.29
N ASP A 208 17.96 0.71 12.06
CA ASP A 208 18.70 0.05 13.12
C ASP A 208 17.74 -0.35 14.25
N SER A 209 18.04 -1.42 14.95
CA SER A 209 17.22 -1.87 16.08
C SER A 209 16.97 -0.70 17.02
N PHE A 210 15.70 -0.32 17.20
CA PHE A 210 15.35 0.78 18.11
C PHE A 210 15.80 0.43 19.51
N VAL A 211 16.74 1.19 20.03
CA VAL A 211 16.84 1.37 21.48
C VAL A 211 15.62 2.21 21.86
N THR A 212 14.57 1.55 22.36
CA THR A 212 13.51 2.26 23.07
C THR A 212 14.21 3.14 24.10
N PRO A 213 14.00 4.47 24.13
CA PRO A 213 14.57 5.29 25.19
C PRO A 213 14.12 4.69 26.51
N ASP A 214 15.09 4.29 27.35
CA ASP A 214 14.86 3.76 28.67
C ASP A 214 14.09 4.82 29.47
N PRO A 215 12.82 4.55 29.89
CA PRO A 215 12.04 5.50 30.65
C PRO A 215 12.66 5.83 32.03
N SER A 216 13.78 5.17 32.41
CA SER A 216 14.45 5.37 33.69
C SER A 216 15.46 6.52 33.71
N THR A 217 15.80 7.17 32.57
CA THR A 217 16.79 8.27 32.58
C THR A 217 16.19 9.66 32.79
N GLY A 218 14.91 9.76 33.16
CA GLY A 218 14.17 11.01 33.40
C GLY A 218 14.03 11.40 34.89
N SER A 219 15.01 11.14 35.76
CA SER A 219 14.96 11.66 37.12
C SER A 219 16.37 12.01 37.62
N GLY A 220 16.71 13.29 37.53
CA GLY A 220 17.87 13.83 38.25
C GLY A 220 18.37 15.14 37.74
N LYS A 221 17.74 16.23 38.20
CA LYS A 221 18.45 17.26 38.97
C LYS A 221 17.50 18.39 39.34
N ALA A 222 17.49 18.59 40.63
CA ALA A 222 17.08 19.67 41.49
C ALA A 222 17.14 21.08 40.91
#